data_f4d81aa8a13cee7593c18082a185f8d3
#
_entry.id   f4d81aa8a13cee7593c18082a185f8d3
#
_cell.length_a   1.000
_cell.length_b   1.000
_cell.length_c   1.000
_cell.angle_alpha   90.00
_cell.angle_beta   90.00
_cell.angle_gamma   90.00
#
_symmetry.space_group_name_H-M   'P 1'
#
loop_
_entity.id
_entity.type
_entity.pdbx_description
1 polymer ?
#
loop_
_entity_poly.entity_id
_entity_poly.type
_entity_poly.pdbx_seq_one_letter_code
_entity_poly.pdbx_strand_id
1 'polypeptide(L)'
;MTKKQKKSLTRIIIAALLMIILKLLPAEGWLRFVLYMIPYLVVGYDILRKAFKGILNKQVFDENFLMAVATIGAITIGNYTEGVAVMLFYQIGELFQSYAVGKSRRNISELMDIRPDYANIEKDGELEQVDPDEVEVGTVIVVQPGEKVPIDGVIEEGSSTLNTSALTGESVPREAAAGEEVISGCINLTGLLKIRTTKEFGESTVSKILDLVENSSSKKSRSENFISKFARYYTPAVCYSALALAILPPLVRMLAMGLAPEWGDWVYRALTFLVISCPCALVISIPLSFFAGIGGASHEGVLVKGSNYLETMARTKYVVFDKTGTMTQGVFEVSGVHHNTMPEEQLLEYAALAECSSSHPISKSLQKAYGKQIHRDRVTEIEELSGKGVTAKVDGIPVAAGNAKLMKYLNVEYSECEETGTIVHVAVDGKYAGHILISDKLKPHAKEAVRDLKKAGITKTVMLTGDMKRVADKVAKELGIGEVYSELLPADKVAKVEELLEQKSEKEKLAFVGDGINDAPVLSRADIGIAMGALGSDAAIEAADVVLMDDDPKKIAKAIRISRKCMRIVYENIYFALGIKAVCLILGALGIANMWMAIFADVGVMVIAVLNAIRALFVKHL
;
A
#
# COMPACT_ATOMS: atom_id res chain seq x y z
N MET A 1 -17.28 7.78 -18.47
CA MET A 1 -18.28 6.68 -18.57
C MET A 1 -17.91 5.74 -19.70
N THR A 2 -17.86 4.43 -19.45
CA THR A 2 -17.61 3.41 -20.47
C THR A 2 -18.80 3.26 -21.43
N LYS A 3 -18.58 2.62 -22.60
CA LYS A 3 -19.68 2.32 -23.56
C LYS A 3 -20.85 1.55 -22.90
N LYS A 4 -20.52 0.61 -21.98
CA LYS A 4 -21.49 -0.18 -21.22
C LYS A 4 -22.31 0.70 -20.26
N GLN A 5 -21.66 1.60 -19.53
CA GLN A 5 -22.33 2.54 -18.61
C GLN A 5 -23.26 3.52 -19.34
N LYS A 6 -22.82 4.04 -20.50
CA LYS A 6 -23.68 4.88 -21.35
C LYS A 6 -24.94 4.15 -21.81
N LYS A 7 -24.80 2.88 -22.23
CA LYS A 7 -25.94 2.04 -22.63
C LYS A 7 -26.92 1.80 -21.47
N SER A 8 -26.43 1.52 -20.25
CA SER A 8 -27.28 1.38 -19.06
C SER A 8 -28.00 2.67 -18.73
N LEU A 9 -27.32 3.82 -18.78
CA LEU A 9 -27.91 5.13 -18.55
C LEU A 9 -29.04 5.43 -19.54
N THR A 10 -28.84 5.16 -20.83
CA THR A 10 -29.88 5.35 -21.86
C THR A 10 -31.11 4.50 -21.57
N ARG A 11 -30.95 3.22 -21.16
CA ARG A 11 -32.07 2.34 -20.80
C ARG A 11 -32.82 2.83 -19.55
N ILE A 12 -32.11 3.32 -18.54
CA ILE A 12 -32.70 3.93 -17.34
C ILE A 12 -33.55 5.14 -17.72
N ILE A 13 -33.03 6.05 -18.55
CA ILE A 13 -33.76 7.25 -18.98
C ILE A 13 -35.01 6.86 -19.77
N ILE A 14 -34.90 5.94 -20.72
CA ILE A 14 -36.05 5.46 -21.52
C ILE A 14 -37.12 4.86 -20.61
N ALA A 15 -36.75 3.98 -19.67
CA ALA A 15 -37.70 3.35 -18.77
C ALA A 15 -38.36 4.38 -17.82
N ALA A 16 -37.60 5.35 -17.31
CA ALA A 16 -38.13 6.42 -16.47
C ALA A 16 -39.16 7.28 -17.23
N LEU A 17 -38.84 7.70 -18.46
CA LEU A 17 -39.77 8.45 -19.30
C LEU A 17 -41.05 7.67 -19.61
N LEU A 18 -40.90 6.36 -19.94
CA LEU A 18 -42.05 5.50 -20.17
C LEU A 18 -42.93 5.40 -18.92
N MET A 19 -42.32 5.23 -17.72
CA MET A 19 -43.06 5.21 -16.46
C MET A 19 -43.87 6.48 -16.20
N ILE A 20 -43.28 7.65 -16.47
CA ILE A 20 -43.96 8.94 -16.31
C ILE A 20 -45.15 9.06 -17.27
N ILE A 21 -44.97 8.67 -18.53
CA ILE A 21 -46.04 8.69 -19.55
C ILE A 21 -47.16 7.71 -19.13
N LEU A 22 -46.83 6.49 -18.72
CA LEU A 22 -47.80 5.47 -18.32
C LEU A 22 -48.60 5.87 -17.08
N LYS A 23 -48.00 6.65 -16.17
CA LYS A 23 -48.72 7.17 -14.99
C LYS A 23 -49.79 8.20 -15.37
N LEU A 24 -49.63 8.88 -16.50
CA LEU A 24 -50.58 9.88 -17.02
C LEU A 24 -51.65 9.25 -17.91
N LEU A 25 -51.48 8.03 -18.40
CA LEU A 25 -52.42 7.33 -19.26
C LEU A 25 -53.46 6.58 -18.42
N PRO A 26 -54.76 6.77 -18.60
CA PRO A 26 -55.81 6.02 -17.91
C PRO A 26 -55.95 4.63 -18.56
N ALA A 27 -54.99 3.74 -18.30
CA ALA A 27 -55.07 2.35 -18.76
C ALA A 27 -55.48 1.43 -17.58
N GLU A 28 -56.42 0.53 -17.80
CA GLU A 28 -56.94 -0.42 -16.82
C GLU A 28 -56.79 -1.88 -17.29
N GLY A 29 -56.81 -2.80 -16.36
CA GLY A 29 -56.84 -4.23 -16.59
C GLY A 29 -55.57 -4.76 -17.33
N TRP A 30 -55.79 -5.63 -18.31
CA TRP A 30 -54.74 -6.31 -19.10
C TRP A 30 -53.85 -5.32 -19.88
N LEU A 31 -54.44 -4.24 -20.37
CA LEU A 31 -53.70 -3.23 -21.12
C LEU A 31 -52.62 -2.56 -20.24
N ARG A 32 -52.97 -2.26 -19.00
CA ARG A 32 -52.03 -1.69 -18.02
C ARG A 32 -50.88 -2.64 -17.75
N PHE A 33 -51.13 -3.94 -17.57
CA PHE A 33 -50.09 -4.96 -17.39
C PHE A 33 -49.11 -4.95 -18.58
N VAL A 34 -49.61 -5.07 -19.81
CA VAL A 34 -48.77 -5.13 -21.03
C VAL A 34 -47.94 -3.85 -21.16
N LEU A 35 -48.52 -2.69 -20.94
CA LEU A 35 -47.81 -1.41 -21.03
C LEU A 35 -46.68 -1.27 -19.99
N TYR A 36 -46.87 -1.72 -18.76
CA TYR A 36 -45.81 -1.66 -17.73
C TYR A 36 -44.74 -2.75 -17.93
N MET A 37 -45.04 -3.84 -18.64
CA MET A 37 -44.02 -4.84 -19.01
C MET A 37 -42.94 -4.29 -19.94
N ILE A 38 -43.25 -3.26 -20.75
CA ILE A 38 -42.28 -2.64 -21.67
C ILE A 38 -41.12 -1.99 -20.90
N PRO A 39 -41.35 -0.98 -20.02
CA PRO A 39 -40.25 -0.39 -19.24
C PRO A 39 -39.59 -1.41 -18.30
N TYR A 40 -40.35 -2.39 -17.75
CA TYR A 40 -39.80 -3.44 -16.91
C TYR A 40 -38.75 -4.28 -17.66
N LEU A 41 -39.04 -4.73 -18.87
CA LEU A 41 -38.10 -5.50 -19.69
C LEU A 41 -36.95 -4.65 -20.21
N VAL A 42 -37.20 -3.39 -20.57
CA VAL A 42 -36.14 -2.47 -21.02
C VAL A 42 -35.07 -2.28 -19.93
N VAL A 43 -35.48 -2.07 -18.69
CA VAL A 43 -34.54 -1.83 -17.58
C VAL A 43 -34.07 -3.12 -16.93
N GLY A 44 -34.92 -4.15 -16.83
CA GLY A 44 -34.69 -5.38 -16.05
C GLY A 44 -34.03 -6.53 -16.79
N TYR A 45 -33.91 -6.49 -18.12
CA TYR A 45 -33.43 -7.62 -18.94
C TYR A 45 -32.11 -8.22 -18.42
N ASP A 46 -31.13 -7.39 -18.09
CA ASP A 46 -29.82 -7.87 -17.64
C ASP A 46 -29.90 -8.56 -16.29
N ILE A 47 -30.72 -8.04 -15.37
CA ILE A 47 -30.93 -8.59 -14.02
C ILE A 47 -31.63 -9.93 -14.12
N LEU A 48 -32.73 -9.99 -14.88
CA LEU A 48 -33.48 -11.23 -15.10
C LEU A 48 -32.60 -12.31 -15.74
N ARG A 49 -31.78 -11.93 -16.72
CA ARG A 49 -30.83 -12.87 -17.36
C ARG A 49 -29.76 -13.35 -16.38
N LYS A 50 -29.22 -12.48 -15.52
CA LYS A 50 -28.24 -12.85 -14.48
C LYS A 50 -28.90 -13.78 -13.44
N ALA A 51 -30.09 -13.45 -12.94
CA ALA A 51 -30.84 -14.28 -12.03
C ALA A 51 -31.11 -15.68 -12.59
N PHE A 52 -31.55 -15.76 -13.84
CA PHE A 52 -31.79 -17.05 -14.52
C PHE A 52 -30.50 -17.87 -14.67
N LYS A 53 -29.39 -17.24 -15.07
CA LYS A 53 -28.07 -17.90 -15.11
C LYS A 53 -27.61 -18.37 -13.73
N GLY A 54 -27.85 -17.57 -12.68
CA GLY A 54 -27.53 -17.93 -11.29
C GLY A 54 -28.25 -19.21 -10.87
N ILE A 55 -29.56 -19.34 -11.20
CA ILE A 55 -30.35 -20.55 -10.93
C ILE A 55 -29.76 -21.77 -11.65
N LEU A 56 -29.42 -21.64 -12.94
CA LEU A 56 -28.83 -22.73 -13.73
C LEU A 56 -27.46 -23.18 -13.18
N ASN A 57 -26.67 -22.24 -12.65
CA ASN A 57 -25.34 -22.49 -12.08
C ASN A 57 -25.38 -22.87 -10.58
N LYS A 58 -26.57 -23.19 -10.02
CA LYS A 58 -26.77 -23.52 -8.60
C LYS A 58 -26.36 -22.42 -7.62
N GLN A 59 -26.28 -21.17 -8.08
CA GLN A 59 -26.06 -19.97 -7.28
C GLN A 59 -27.40 -19.21 -7.13
N VAL A 60 -28.36 -19.85 -6.47
CA VAL A 60 -29.77 -19.41 -6.46
C VAL A 60 -29.96 -18.15 -5.59
N PHE A 61 -29.17 -17.94 -4.54
CA PHE A 61 -29.40 -16.87 -3.57
C PHE A 61 -28.43 -15.71 -3.78
N ASP A 62 -28.48 -15.09 -4.98
CA ASP A 62 -27.76 -13.85 -5.25
C ASP A 62 -28.70 -12.62 -5.21
N GLU A 63 -28.12 -11.44 -5.26
CA GLU A 63 -28.86 -10.18 -5.26
C GLU A 63 -29.79 -10.01 -6.47
N ASN A 64 -29.38 -10.52 -7.64
CA ASN A 64 -30.20 -10.46 -8.86
C ASN A 64 -31.44 -11.35 -8.73
N PHE A 65 -31.31 -12.52 -8.10
CA PHE A 65 -32.43 -13.41 -7.81
C PHE A 65 -33.42 -12.74 -6.85
N LEU A 66 -32.96 -12.15 -5.75
CA LEU A 66 -33.81 -11.43 -4.80
C LEU A 66 -34.62 -10.33 -5.51
N MET A 67 -33.96 -9.52 -6.32
CA MET A 67 -34.60 -8.44 -7.06
C MET A 67 -35.58 -8.95 -8.12
N ALA A 68 -35.24 -10.03 -8.83
CA ALA A 68 -36.14 -10.65 -9.78
C ALA A 68 -37.41 -11.18 -9.10
N VAL A 69 -37.28 -11.92 -7.99
CA VAL A 69 -38.42 -12.45 -7.22
C VAL A 69 -39.29 -11.33 -6.69
N ALA A 70 -38.68 -10.28 -6.08
CA ALA A 70 -39.42 -9.17 -5.51
C ALA A 70 -40.22 -8.39 -6.57
N THR A 71 -39.60 -8.12 -7.74
CA THR A 71 -40.25 -7.33 -8.80
C THR A 71 -41.29 -8.13 -9.58
N ILE A 72 -41.04 -9.41 -9.87
CA ILE A 72 -42.03 -10.30 -10.49
C ILE A 72 -43.22 -10.49 -9.53
N GLY A 73 -42.92 -10.70 -8.23
CA GLY A 73 -43.97 -10.81 -7.20
C GLY A 73 -44.84 -9.54 -7.11
N ALA A 74 -44.23 -8.36 -7.10
CA ALA A 74 -44.96 -7.09 -7.12
C ALA A 74 -45.89 -6.95 -8.33
N ILE A 75 -45.41 -7.34 -9.50
CA ILE A 75 -46.21 -7.36 -10.74
C ILE A 75 -47.39 -8.35 -10.63
N THR A 76 -47.17 -9.56 -10.08
CA THR A 76 -48.21 -10.58 -9.97
C THR A 76 -49.35 -10.20 -9.03
N ILE A 77 -49.05 -9.42 -7.98
CA ILE A 77 -50.07 -8.87 -7.08
C ILE A 77 -50.73 -7.57 -7.58
N GLY A 78 -50.41 -7.13 -8.80
CA GLY A 78 -51.00 -5.96 -9.45
C GLY A 78 -50.29 -4.63 -9.18
N ASN A 79 -49.20 -4.63 -8.42
CA ASN A 79 -48.41 -3.41 -8.12
C ASN A 79 -47.37 -3.11 -9.21
N TYR A 80 -47.84 -2.94 -10.44
CA TYR A 80 -46.98 -2.76 -11.64
C TYR A 80 -46.01 -1.59 -11.51
N THR A 81 -46.49 -0.44 -11.04
CA THR A 81 -45.67 0.77 -10.88
C THR A 81 -44.51 0.55 -9.91
N GLU A 82 -44.76 -0.13 -8.78
CA GLU A 82 -43.73 -0.41 -7.79
C GLU A 82 -42.73 -1.43 -8.30
N GLY A 83 -43.18 -2.51 -8.98
CA GLY A 83 -42.30 -3.49 -9.55
C GLY A 83 -41.30 -2.89 -10.57
N VAL A 84 -41.79 -2.00 -11.45
CA VAL A 84 -40.90 -1.29 -12.39
C VAL A 84 -40.01 -0.29 -11.69
N ALA A 85 -40.52 0.43 -10.68
CA ALA A 85 -39.73 1.39 -9.91
C ALA A 85 -38.57 0.72 -9.16
N VAL A 86 -38.81 -0.41 -8.49
CA VAL A 86 -37.75 -1.19 -7.80
C VAL A 86 -36.64 -1.55 -8.80
N MET A 87 -37.00 -2.08 -9.97
CA MET A 87 -36.05 -2.47 -11.00
C MET A 87 -35.27 -1.26 -11.54
N LEU A 88 -35.95 -0.12 -11.71
CA LEU A 88 -35.35 1.12 -12.19
C LEU A 88 -34.32 1.68 -11.18
N PHE A 89 -34.69 1.78 -9.91
CA PHE A 89 -33.81 2.28 -8.87
C PHE A 89 -32.64 1.33 -8.61
N TYR A 90 -32.87 0.02 -8.67
CA TYR A 90 -31.77 -0.95 -8.59
C TYR A 90 -30.76 -0.74 -9.73
N GLN A 91 -31.22 -0.54 -10.96
CA GLN A 91 -30.32 -0.25 -12.11
C GLN A 91 -29.60 1.10 -11.96
N ILE A 92 -30.23 2.12 -11.35
CA ILE A 92 -29.55 3.37 -11.02
C ILE A 92 -28.43 3.08 -10.00
N GLY A 93 -28.71 2.28 -9.00
CA GLY A 93 -27.72 1.84 -8.00
C GLY A 93 -26.54 1.09 -8.64
N GLU A 94 -26.81 0.11 -9.49
CA GLU A 94 -25.79 -0.64 -10.25
C GLU A 94 -24.93 0.28 -11.14
N LEU A 95 -25.56 1.25 -11.80
CA LEU A 95 -24.84 2.24 -12.62
C LEU A 95 -23.94 3.12 -11.77
N PHE A 96 -24.47 3.64 -10.64
CA PHE A 96 -23.70 4.46 -9.69
C PHE A 96 -22.52 3.69 -9.11
N GLN A 97 -22.74 2.44 -8.70
CA GLN A 97 -21.70 1.51 -8.25
C GLN A 97 -20.60 1.35 -9.29
N SER A 98 -20.99 0.97 -10.52
CA SER A 98 -20.04 0.77 -11.62
C SER A 98 -19.24 2.04 -11.94
N TYR A 99 -19.89 3.20 -11.84
CA TYR A 99 -19.23 4.49 -12.05
C TYR A 99 -18.27 4.83 -10.90
N ALA A 100 -18.71 4.70 -9.65
CA ALA A 100 -17.92 5.02 -8.46
C ALA A 100 -16.68 4.12 -8.33
N VAL A 101 -16.85 2.80 -8.51
CA VAL A 101 -15.73 1.84 -8.53
C VAL A 101 -14.78 2.13 -9.69
N GLY A 102 -15.31 2.37 -10.89
CA GLY A 102 -14.49 2.67 -12.06
C GLY A 102 -13.75 4.02 -11.94
N LYS A 103 -14.35 5.02 -11.29
CA LYS A 103 -13.71 6.30 -11.01
C LYS A 103 -12.66 6.17 -9.91
N SER A 104 -12.93 5.42 -8.84
CA SER A 104 -11.95 5.16 -7.79
C SER A 104 -10.73 4.43 -8.32
N ARG A 105 -10.92 3.39 -9.14
CA ARG A 105 -9.80 2.70 -9.81
C ARG A 105 -9.01 3.61 -10.73
N ARG A 106 -9.66 4.46 -11.50
CA ARG A 106 -9.00 5.45 -12.38
C ARG A 106 -8.30 6.54 -11.59
N ASN A 107 -8.89 7.05 -10.52
CA ASN A 107 -8.23 8.04 -9.67
C ASN A 107 -6.96 7.47 -9.03
N ILE A 108 -6.94 6.17 -8.68
CA ILE A 108 -5.72 5.49 -8.20
C ILE A 108 -4.70 5.39 -9.35
N SER A 109 -5.14 5.06 -10.55
CA SER A 109 -4.27 5.03 -11.75
C SER A 109 -3.85 6.43 -12.22
N GLU A 110 -4.69 7.46 -12.07
CA GLU A 110 -4.38 8.86 -12.38
C GLU A 110 -3.57 9.56 -11.27
N LEU A 111 -3.74 9.16 -10.00
CA LEU A 111 -2.84 9.54 -8.90
C LEU A 111 -1.46 8.90 -9.07
N MET A 112 -1.39 7.82 -9.82
CA MET A 112 -0.18 7.16 -10.29
C MET A 112 -0.01 7.37 -11.80
N ASP A 113 -0.21 8.60 -12.29
CA ASP A 113 0.16 8.98 -13.67
C ASP A 113 1.69 9.02 -13.81
N ILE A 114 2.31 7.87 -13.46
CA ILE A 114 3.73 7.61 -13.54
C ILE A 114 4.09 6.80 -14.78
N ARG A 115 3.09 6.12 -15.41
CA ARG A 115 3.36 5.32 -16.61
C ARG A 115 3.75 6.26 -17.77
N PRO A 116 4.93 6.05 -18.37
CA PRO A 116 5.32 6.75 -19.58
C PRO A 116 4.53 6.20 -20.77
N ASP A 117 4.12 7.08 -21.66
CA ASP A 117 3.37 6.71 -22.86
C ASP A 117 4.29 6.24 -24.00
N TYR A 118 5.57 6.67 -24.00
CA TYR A 118 6.56 6.37 -25.02
C TYR A 118 7.99 6.51 -24.47
N ALA A 119 8.95 5.96 -25.20
CA ALA A 119 10.38 6.20 -25.04
C ALA A 119 10.93 6.82 -26.32
N ASN A 120 11.82 7.83 -26.21
CA ASN A 120 12.54 8.35 -27.37
C ASN A 120 13.87 7.62 -27.52
N ILE A 121 14.13 7.01 -28.66
CA ILE A 121 15.43 6.42 -29.03
C ILE A 121 16.07 7.23 -30.17
N GLU A 122 17.39 7.36 -30.15
CA GLU A 122 18.11 8.03 -31.21
C GLU A 122 18.47 7.02 -32.32
N LYS A 123 17.93 7.21 -33.53
CA LYS A 123 18.17 6.36 -34.68
C LYS A 123 18.49 7.22 -35.88
N ASP A 124 19.65 7.00 -36.50
CA ASP A 124 20.13 7.76 -37.64
C ASP A 124 20.18 9.29 -37.43
N GLY A 125 20.32 9.74 -36.15
CA GLY A 125 20.41 11.16 -35.78
C GLY A 125 19.04 11.86 -35.60
N GLU A 126 17.95 11.11 -35.71
CA GLU A 126 16.58 11.58 -35.39
C GLU A 126 16.03 10.84 -34.17
N LEU A 127 15.14 11.51 -33.43
CA LEU A 127 14.43 10.90 -32.29
C LEU A 127 13.18 10.17 -32.79
N GLU A 128 13.15 8.87 -32.61
CA GLU A 128 12.00 8.01 -32.88
C GLU A 128 11.27 7.69 -31.56
N GLN A 129 9.95 7.91 -31.53
CA GLN A 129 9.11 7.51 -30.40
C GLN A 129 8.68 6.06 -30.57
N VAL A 130 9.03 5.22 -29.61
CA VAL A 130 8.69 3.80 -29.57
C VAL A 130 7.89 3.48 -28.32
N ASP A 131 7.17 2.35 -28.33
CA ASP A 131 6.54 1.84 -27.11
C ASP A 131 7.65 1.42 -26.12
N PRO A 132 7.56 1.80 -24.83
CA PRO A 132 8.54 1.37 -23.83
C PRO A 132 8.74 -0.14 -23.75
N ASP A 133 7.70 -0.94 -24.06
CA ASP A 133 7.78 -2.41 -24.11
C ASP A 133 8.68 -2.95 -25.23
N GLU A 134 9.03 -2.13 -26.25
CA GLU A 134 9.89 -2.50 -27.37
C GLU A 134 11.37 -2.15 -27.14
N VAL A 135 11.70 -1.50 -26.01
CA VAL A 135 13.06 -1.04 -25.71
C VAL A 135 13.85 -2.15 -25.01
N GLU A 136 14.94 -2.60 -25.65
CA GLU A 136 15.83 -3.62 -25.10
C GLU A 136 16.80 -3.04 -24.04
N VAL A 137 17.26 -3.91 -23.13
CA VAL A 137 18.27 -3.55 -22.12
C VAL A 137 19.58 -3.12 -22.80
N GLY A 138 20.15 -2.00 -22.33
CA GLY A 138 21.36 -1.41 -22.89
C GLY A 138 21.11 -0.38 -24.00
N THR A 139 19.86 -0.16 -24.40
CA THR A 139 19.47 0.90 -25.34
C THR A 139 19.64 2.28 -24.69
N VAL A 140 20.14 3.25 -25.46
CA VAL A 140 20.21 4.64 -24.99
C VAL A 140 18.91 5.36 -25.35
N ILE A 141 18.18 5.79 -24.32
CA ILE A 141 16.96 6.57 -24.44
C ILE A 141 17.25 8.05 -24.17
N VAL A 142 16.50 8.92 -24.82
CA VAL A 142 16.64 10.38 -24.68
C VAL A 142 15.39 10.92 -23.96
N VAL A 143 15.62 11.62 -22.84
CA VAL A 143 14.53 12.19 -22.03
C VAL A 143 14.65 13.71 -22.02
N GLN A 144 13.69 14.39 -22.64
CA GLN A 144 13.66 15.85 -22.76
C GLN A 144 13.05 16.49 -21.49
N PRO A 145 13.29 17.78 -21.24
CA PRO A 145 12.60 18.51 -20.16
C PRO A 145 11.07 18.43 -20.31
N GLY A 146 10.39 18.08 -19.22
CA GLY A 146 8.94 17.86 -19.17
C GLY A 146 8.51 16.41 -19.42
N GLU A 147 9.40 15.54 -19.88
CA GLU A 147 9.10 14.13 -20.13
C GLU A 147 9.33 13.26 -18.90
N LYS A 148 8.65 12.12 -18.86
CA LYS A 148 8.87 11.07 -17.85
C LYS A 148 10.00 10.17 -18.29
N VAL A 149 10.86 9.74 -17.36
CA VAL A 149 11.84 8.69 -17.59
C VAL A 149 11.09 7.38 -17.85
N PRO A 150 11.22 6.75 -19.04
CA PRO A 150 10.39 5.60 -19.38
C PRO A 150 10.84 4.29 -18.71
N ILE A 151 12.15 4.10 -18.58
CA ILE A 151 12.74 2.84 -18.09
C ILE A 151 13.90 3.17 -17.14
N ASP A 152 14.14 2.32 -16.14
CA ASP A 152 15.26 2.45 -15.22
C ASP A 152 16.60 2.37 -15.97
N GLY A 153 17.55 3.20 -15.58
CA GLY A 153 18.85 3.23 -16.27
C GLY A 153 19.89 4.08 -15.56
N VAL A 154 21.04 4.25 -16.23
CA VAL A 154 22.15 5.10 -15.79
C VAL A 154 22.31 6.25 -16.79
N ILE A 155 22.45 7.46 -16.28
CA ILE A 155 22.70 8.65 -17.11
C ILE A 155 24.09 8.52 -17.75
N GLU A 156 24.17 8.51 -19.08
CA GLU A 156 25.43 8.57 -19.82
C GLU A 156 25.86 9.99 -20.09
N GLU A 157 24.94 10.84 -20.52
CA GLU A 157 25.20 12.23 -20.87
C GLU A 157 24.10 13.13 -20.33
N GLY A 158 24.50 14.32 -19.89
CA GLY A 158 23.60 15.36 -19.42
C GLY A 158 23.58 15.50 -17.91
N SER A 159 22.92 16.56 -17.47
CA SER A 159 22.60 16.81 -16.07
C SER A 159 21.24 17.50 -16.00
N SER A 160 20.44 17.16 -15.02
CA SER A 160 19.11 17.74 -14.85
C SER A 160 18.64 17.67 -13.39
N THR A 161 17.47 18.23 -13.16
CA THR A 161 16.73 18.09 -11.92
C THR A 161 15.50 17.21 -12.20
N LEU A 162 15.31 16.18 -11.39
CA LEU A 162 14.23 15.22 -11.53
C LEU A 162 13.16 15.46 -10.47
N ASN A 163 11.91 15.53 -10.89
CA ASN A 163 10.77 15.51 -9.98
C ASN A 163 10.36 14.06 -9.68
N THR A 164 10.56 13.64 -8.46
CA THR A 164 10.24 12.29 -7.98
C THR A 164 8.94 12.24 -7.19
N SER A 165 8.20 13.35 -7.08
CA SER A 165 7.04 13.48 -6.19
C SER A 165 5.92 12.48 -6.46
N ALA A 166 5.75 12.05 -7.71
CA ALA A 166 4.77 11.05 -8.08
C ALA A 166 5.11 9.65 -7.54
N LEU A 167 6.39 9.38 -7.31
CA LEU A 167 6.90 8.10 -6.81
C LEU A 167 7.09 8.14 -5.29
N THR A 168 7.81 9.13 -4.80
CA THR A 168 8.23 9.21 -3.39
C THR A 168 7.29 10.04 -2.53
N GLY A 169 6.45 10.89 -3.14
CA GLY A 169 5.66 11.90 -2.44
C GLY A 169 6.48 13.11 -1.94
N GLU A 170 7.77 13.18 -2.24
CA GLU A 170 8.63 14.31 -1.91
C GLU A 170 8.47 15.44 -2.92
N SER A 171 8.27 16.66 -2.43
CA SER A 171 8.11 17.84 -3.30
C SER A 171 9.43 18.49 -3.71
N VAL A 172 10.55 18.07 -3.14
CA VAL A 172 11.88 18.61 -3.45
C VAL A 172 12.47 17.85 -4.62
N PRO A 173 12.77 18.52 -5.75
CA PRO A 173 13.41 17.87 -6.89
C PRO A 173 14.83 17.39 -6.57
N ARG A 174 15.24 16.26 -7.14
CA ARG A 174 16.57 15.66 -6.99
C ARG A 174 17.46 16.07 -8.16
N GLU A 175 18.68 16.50 -7.89
CA GLU A 175 19.69 16.67 -8.94
C GLU A 175 20.15 15.29 -9.46
N ALA A 176 20.44 15.22 -10.77
CA ALA A 176 20.89 14.02 -11.45
C ALA A 176 21.92 14.36 -12.52
N ALA A 177 23.03 13.65 -12.53
CA ALA A 177 24.19 13.88 -13.41
C ALA A 177 24.70 12.57 -14.02
N ALA A 178 25.58 12.68 -15.02
CA ALA A 178 26.19 11.53 -15.68
C ALA A 178 26.87 10.57 -14.67
N GLY A 179 26.60 9.27 -14.80
CA GLY A 179 27.04 8.20 -13.91
C GLY A 179 26.08 7.86 -12.79
N GLU A 180 25.00 8.62 -12.58
CA GLU A 180 23.99 8.32 -11.57
C GLU A 180 22.84 7.46 -12.12
N GLU A 181 22.29 6.61 -11.24
CA GLU A 181 21.11 5.80 -11.55
C GLU A 181 19.83 6.66 -11.48
N VAL A 182 18.97 6.45 -12.46
CA VAL A 182 17.64 7.04 -12.52
C VAL A 182 16.57 5.96 -12.65
N ILE A 183 15.43 6.21 -12.02
CA ILE A 183 14.30 5.31 -12.02
C ILE A 183 13.17 5.81 -12.93
N SER A 184 12.48 4.89 -13.55
CA SER A 184 11.31 5.17 -14.38
C SER A 184 10.21 5.90 -13.59
N GLY A 185 9.46 6.76 -14.29
CA GLY A 185 8.36 7.54 -13.71
C GLY A 185 8.77 8.88 -13.09
N CYS A 186 10.06 9.19 -12.93
CA CYS A 186 10.51 10.53 -12.61
C CYS A 186 10.25 11.48 -13.79
N ILE A 187 9.92 12.73 -13.51
CA ILE A 187 9.75 13.76 -14.55
C ILE A 187 11.05 14.56 -14.65
N ASN A 188 11.62 14.61 -15.83
CA ASN A 188 12.77 15.44 -16.14
C ASN A 188 12.36 16.92 -16.19
N LEU A 189 13.03 17.83 -15.44
CA LEU A 189 12.59 19.23 -15.35
C LEU A 189 13.40 20.20 -16.21
N THR A 190 14.72 20.02 -16.31
CA THR A 190 15.60 21.12 -16.81
C THR A 190 16.47 20.75 -17.99
N GLY A 191 17.30 19.72 -17.89
CA GLY A 191 18.29 19.36 -18.90
C GLY A 191 17.87 18.16 -19.75
N LEU A 192 18.49 18.00 -20.94
CA LEU A 192 18.33 16.79 -21.73
C LEU A 192 19.19 15.69 -21.10
N LEU A 193 18.62 14.51 -20.94
CA LEU A 193 19.31 13.33 -20.41
C LEU A 193 19.38 12.23 -21.47
N LYS A 194 20.57 11.62 -21.66
CA LYS A 194 20.73 10.35 -22.33
C LYS A 194 20.95 9.28 -21.28
N ILE A 195 20.08 8.29 -21.27
CA ILE A 195 20.03 7.26 -20.22
C ILE A 195 20.18 5.90 -20.89
N ARG A 196 21.17 5.11 -20.45
CA ARG A 196 21.31 3.71 -20.86
C ARG A 196 20.41 2.84 -19.98
N THR A 197 19.48 2.14 -20.58
CA THR A 197 18.54 1.26 -19.89
C THR A 197 19.27 0.09 -19.23
N THR A 198 18.88 -0.21 -17.97
CA THR A 198 19.43 -1.33 -17.19
C THR A 198 18.44 -2.47 -17.02
N LYS A 199 17.17 -2.24 -17.35
CA LYS A 199 16.07 -3.22 -17.23
C LYS A 199 15.17 -3.15 -18.47
N GLU A 200 14.37 -4.18 -18.68
CA GLU A 200 13.22 -4.12 -19.59
C GLU A 200 12.08 -3.31 -18.94
N PHE A 201 11.16 -2.77 -19.74
CA PHE A 201 10.04 -1.97 -19.22
C PHE A 201 9.17 -2.74 -18.22
N GLY A 202 8.89 -4.02 -18.49
CA GLY A 202 8.13 -4.89 -17.56
C GLY A 202 8.79 -5.09 -16.20
N GLU A 203 10.10 -4.95 -16.10
CA GLU A 203 10.90 -5.05 -14.88
C GLU A 203 11.24 -3.68 -14.27
N SER A 204 10.84 -2.59 -14.93
CA SER A 204 11.08 -1.22 -14.46
C SER A 204 10.36 -0.93 -13.14
N THR A 205 10.88 0.03 -12.40
CA THR A 205 10.29 0.46 -11.11
C THR A 205 8.82 0.88 -11.27
N VAL A 206 8.49 1.63 -12.32
CA VAL A 206 7.11 2.03 -12.62
C VAL A 206 6.22 0.82 -12.87
N SER A 207 6.66 -0.12 -13.70
CA SER A 207 5.87 -1.31 -14.03
C SER A 207 5.57 -2.14 -12.80
N LYS A 208 6.56 -2.36 -11.93
CA LYS A 208 6.39 -3.07 -10.65
C LYS A 208 5.43 -2.36 -9.70
N ILE A 209 5.53 -1.03 -9.60
CA ILE A 209 4.61 -0.23 -8.77
C ILE A 209 3.17 -0.38 -9.27
N LEU A 210 2.96 -0.25 -10.59
CA LEU A 210 1.65 -0.39 -11.19
C LEU A 210 1.07 -1.79 -10.96
N ASP A 211 1.88 -2.84 -11.16
CA ASP A 211 1.48 -4.22 -10.91
C ASP A 211 1.11 -4.46 -9.43
N LEU A 212 1.91 -3.94 -8.49
CA LEU A 212 1.61 -4.02 -7.06
C LEU A 212 0.28 -3.36 -6.69
N VAL A 213 -0.02 -2.19 -7.28
CA VAL A 213 -1.28 -1.48 -7.04
C VAL A 213 -2.45 -2.19 -7.69
N GLU A 214 -2.30 -2.66 -8.92
CA GLU A 214 -3.34 -3.37 -9.66
C GLU A 214 -3.67 -4.71 -9.00
N ASN A 215 -2.65 -5.46 -8.58
CA ASN A 215 -2.77 -6.76 -7.93
C ASN A 215 -3.05 -6.68 -6.42
N SER A 216 -2.97 -5.51 -5.80
CA SER A 216 -3.28 -5.31 -4.37
C SER A 216 -4.70 -5.78 -3.99
N SER A 217 -5.61 -5.84 -4.97
CA SER A 217 -6.98 -6.35 -4.79
C SER A 217 -7.07 -7.88 -4.64
N SER A 218 -6.01 -8.62 -4.94
CA SER A 218 -6.02 -10.09 -4.90
C SER A 218 -5.99 -10.64 -3.47
N LYS A 219 -5.32 -9.94 -2.53
CA LYS A 219 -5.18 -10.35 -1.12
C LYS A 219 -6.25 -9.68 -0.26
N LYS A 220 -7.42 -10.32 -0.16
CA LYS A 220 -8.59 -9.81 0.57
C LYS A 220 -8.36 -9.75 2.07
N SER A 221 -8.83 -8.66 2.68
CA SER A 221 -8.86 -8.48 4.13
C SER A 221 -9.80 -9.47 4.85
N ARG A 222 -9.65 -9.60 6.16
CA ARG A 222 -10.59 -10.37 6.99
C ARG A 222 -12.00 -9.78 6.91
N SER A 223 -12.10 -8.45 6.85
CA SER A 223 -13.38 -7.75 6.73
C SER A 223 -14.08 -8.06 5.39
N GLU A 224 -13.35 -8.10 4.27
CA GLU A 224 -13.91 -8.50 2.97
C GLU A 224 -14.31 -9.98 2.94
N ASN A 225 -13.49 -10.86 3.53
CA ASN A 225 -13.81 -12.28 3.67
C ASN A 225 -15.02 -12.51 4.57
N PHE A 226 -15.17 -11.72 5.64
CA PHE A 226 -16.35 -11.75 6.51
C PHE A 226 -17.62 -11.41 5.72
N ILE A 227 -17.61 -10.34 4.93
CA ILE A 227 -18.77 -9.95 4.11
C ILE A 227 -19.14 -11.04 3.11
N SER A 228 -18.14 -11.65 2.45
CA SER A 228 -18.40 -12.75 1.52
C SER A 228 -19.02 -13.98 2.21
N LYS A 229 -18.57 -14.30 3.43
CA LYS A 229 -19.17 -15.36 4.24
C LYS A 229 -20.55 -14.96 4.76
N PHE A 230 -20.69 -13.73 5.26
CA PHE A 230 -21.97 -13.20 5.76
C PHE A 230 -23.04 -13.28 4.67
N ALA A 231 -22.78 -12.79 3.47
CA ALA A 231 -23.74 -12.84 2.37
C ALA A 231 -24.21 -14.27 2.06
N ARG A 232 -23.31 -15.25 2.14
CA ARG A 232 -23.64 -16.67 1.89
C ARG A 232 -24.68 -17.25 2.85
N TYR A 233 -24.67 -16.84 4.11
CA TYR A 233 -25.63 -17.30 5.12
C TYR A 233 -26.84 -16.37 5.25
N TYR A 234 -26.60 -15.08 5.13
CA TYR A 234 -27.61 -14.05 5.29
C TYR A 234 -28.70 -14.15 4.21
N THR A 235 -28.33 -14.29 2.93
CA THR A 235 -29.30 -14.27 1.84
C THR A 235 -30.29 -15.44 1.91
N PRO A 236 -29.87 -16.71 2.11
CA PRO A 236 -30.83 -17.79 2.35
C PRO A 236 -31.70 -17.57 3.58
N ALA A 237 -31.14 -17.11 4.70
CA ALA A 237 -31.91 -16.84 5.91
C ALA A 237 -33.03 -15.82 5.66
N VAL A 238 -32.72 -14.76 4.93
CA VAL A 238 -33.68 -13.73 4.53
C VAL A 238 -34.77 -14.30 3.62
N CYS A 239 -34.40 -15.13 2.62
CA CYS A 239 -35.38 -15.76 1.73
C CYS A 239 -36.37 -16.66 2.49
N TYR A 240 -35.85 -17.48 3.41
CA TYR A 240 -36.72 -18.31 4.24
C TYR A 240 -37.59 -17.49 5.22
N SER A 241 -37.04 -16.39 5.76
CA SER A 241 -37.82 -15.47 6.63
C SER A 241 -38.92 -14.78 5.84
N ALA A 242 -38.64 -14.34 4.62
CA ALA A 242 -39.65 -13.74 3.74
C ALA A 242 -40.73 -14.76 3.35
N LEU A 243 -40.36 -16.00 3.06
CA LEU A 243 -41.32 -17.08 2.78
C LEU A 243 -42.19 -17.37 4.01
N ALA A 244 -41.60 -17.44 5.19
CA ALA A 244 -42.30 -17.60 6.45
C ALA A 244 -43.27 -16.44 6.68
N LEU A 245 -42.86 -15.20 6.43
CA LEU A 245 -43.70 -14.00 6.57
C LEU A 245 -44.86 -13.99 5.56
N ALA A 246 -44.69 -14.54 4.38
CA ALA A 246 -45.75 -14.65 3.39
C ALA A 246 -46.80 -15.72 3.74
N ILE A 247 -46.40 -16.80 4.44
CA ILE A 247 -47.24 -17.98 4.64
C ILE A 247 -47.78 -18.08 6.07
N LEU A 248 -46.93 -17.94 7.09
CA LEU A 248 -47.33 -18.22 8.48
C LEU A 248 -48.43 -17.28 9.00
N PRO A 249 -48.35 -15.94 8.87
CA PRO A 249 -49.36 -15.06 9.40
C PRO A 249 -50.75 -15.25 8.76
N PRO A 250 -50.88 -15.40 7.40
CA PRO A 250 -52.19 -15.75 6.80
C PRO A 250 -52.78 -17.04 7.35
N LEU A 251 -51.95 -18.09 7.52
CA LEU A 251 -52.40 -19.36 8.05
C LEU A 251 -52.85 -19.24 9.51
N VAL A 252 -52.11 -18.53 10.35
CA VAL A 252 -52.49 -18.26 11.76
C VAL A 252 -53.79 -17.47 11.83
N ARG A 253 -53.97 -16.43 11.01
CA ARG A 253 -55.22 -15.67 10.93
C ARG A 253 -56.39 -16.55 10.55
N MET A 254 -56.22 -17.41 9.57
CA MET A 254 -57.27 -18.33 9.08
C MET A 254 -57.60 -19.43 10.11
N LEU A 255 -56.55 -20.16 10.58
CA LEU A 255 -56.74 -21.37 11.37
C LEU A 255 -56.92 -21.11 12.88
N ALA A 256 -56.24 -20.14 13.45
CA ALA A 256 -56.25 -19.87 14.88
C ALA A 256 -57.18 -18.72 15.27
N MET A 257 -57.37 -17.72 14.40
CA MET A 257 -58.16 -16.52 14.70
C MET A 257 -59.50 -16.48 13.97
N GLY A 258 -59.73 -17.37 12.97
CA GLY A 258 -60.97 -17.35 12.18
C GLY A 258 -61.17 -16.07 11.35
N LEU A 259 -60.09 -15.33 11.07
CA LEU A 259 -60.09 -14.09 10.29
C LEU A 259 -59.75 -14.32 8.84
N ALA A 260 -60.07 -13.36 7.99
CA ALA A 260 -59.62 -13.39 6.58
C ALA A 260 -58.10 -13.45 6.49
N PRO A 261 -57.51 -14.32 5.64
CA PRO A 261 -56.06 -14.56 5.59
C PRO A 261 -55.25 -13.38 5.03
N GLU A 262 -55.83 -12.48 4.24
CA GLU A 262 -55.18 -11.29 3.65
C GLU A 262 -53.84 -11.62 2.92
N TRP A 263 -53.85 -12.69 2.12
CA TRP A 263 -52.64 -13.16 1.40
C TRP A 263 -51.90 -12.06 0.64
N GLY A 264 -52.63 -11.14 0.00
CA GLY A 264 -52.02 -10.06 -0.80
C GLY A 264 -51.14 -9.15 0.06
N ASP A 265 -51.61 -8.76 1.24
CA ASP A 265 -50.87 -7.88 2.14
C ASP A 265 -49.64 -8.55 2.72
N TRP A 266 -49.73 -9.82 3.10
CA TRP A 266 -48.60 -10.56 3.66
C TRP A 266 -47.55 -10.90 2.58
N VAL A 267 -47.96 -11.22 1.37
CA VAL A 267 -47.07 -11.38 0.24
C VAL A 267 -46.36 -10.04 -0.09
N TYR A 268 -47.11 -8.92 -0.09
CA TYR A 268 -46.52 -7.60 -0.31
C TYR A 268 -45.48 -7.24 0.77
N ARG A 269 -45.77 -7.52 2.05
CA ARG A 269 -44.78 -7.34 3.14
C ARG A 269 -43.56 -8.21 2.97
N ALA A 270 -43.72 -9.46 2.57
CA ALA A 270 -42.60 -10.37 2.28
C ALA A 270 -41.74 -9.90 1.12
N LEU A 271 -42.35 -9.39 0.04
CA LEU A 271 -41.61 -8.83 -1.09
C LEU A 271 -40.87 -7.54 -0.69
N THR A 272 -41.51 -6.67 0.08
CA THR A 272 -40.85 -5.47 0.63
C THR A 272 -39.67 -5.84 1.54
N PHE A 273 -39.83 -6.86 2.37
CA PHE A 273 -38.79 -7.43 3.23
C PHE A 273 -37.59 -7.94 2.40
N LEU A 274 -37.83 -8.62 1.26
CA LEU A 274 -36.78 -9.07 0.34
C LEU A 274 -36.00 -7.90 -0.26
N VAL A 275 -36.67 -6.84 -0.70
CA VAL A 275 -36.02 -5.65 -1.26
C VAL A 275 -35.10 -4.96 -0.24
N ILE A 276 -35.60 -4.76 1.00
CA ILE A 276 -34.81 -4.15 2.10
C ILE A 276 -33.56 -4.97 2.40
N SER A 277 -33.62 -6.28 2.24
CA SER A 277 -32.61 -7.21 2.71
C SER A 277 -31.34 -7.25 1.85
N CYS A 278 -31.29 -6.62 0.66
CA CYS A 278 -30.08 -6.64 -0.16
C CYS A 278 -28.88 -6.04 0.59
N PRO A 279 -27.75 -6.75 0.78
CA PRO A 279 -26.58 -6.23 1.47
C PRO A 279 -25.72 -5.33 0.57
N CYS A 280 -26.29 -4.69 -0.48
CA CYS A 280 -25.58 -3.97 -1.54
C CYS A 280 -24.61 -2.91 -1.00
N ALA A 281 -25.03 -2.12 0.01
CA ALA A 281 -24.19 -1.10 0.61
C ALA A 281 -22.89 -1.66 1.21
N LEU A 282 -22.94 -2.84 1.84
CA LEU A 282 -21.77 -3.47 2.47
C LEU A 282 -20.82 -4.07 1.43
N VAL A 283 -21.39 -4.81 0.47
CA VAL A 283 -20.63 -5.51 -0.57
C VAL A 283 -19.81 -4.53 -1.41
N ILE A 284 -20.30 -3.30 -1.56
CA ILE A 284 -19.66 -2.26 -2.38
C ILE A 284 -18.74 -1.36 -1.57
N SER A 285 -19.23 -0.82 -0.45
CA SER A 285 -18.50 0.23 0.26
C SER A 285 -17.23 -0.27 0.95
N ILE A 286 -17.17 -1.53 1.36
CA ILE A 286 -16.02 -2.07 2.09
C ILE A 286 -14.81 -2.24 1.16
N PRO A 287 -14.88 -2.97 0.03
CA PRO A 287 -13.78 -3.02 -0.92
C PRO A 287 -13.39 -1.62 -1.41
N LEU A 288 -14.37 -0.75 -1.68
CA LEU A 288 -14.09 0.62 -2.11
C LEU A 288 -13.33 1.42 -1.05
N SER A 289 -13.63 1.24 0.24
CA SER A 289 -12.88 1.88 1.34
C SER A 289 -11.42 1.44 1.38
N PHE A 290 -11.17 0.13 1.18
CA PHE A 290 -9.81 -0.39 1.12
C PHE A 290 -9.06 0.12 -0.12
N PHE A 291 -9.70 0.12 -1.30
CA PHE A 291 -9.09 0.69 -2.50
C PHE A 291 -8.76 2.17 -2.32
N ALA A 292 -9.67 2.94 -1.74
CA ALA A 292 -9.43 4.34 -1.44
C ALA A 292 -8.30 4.52 -0.41
N GLY A 293 -8.22 3.67 0.60
CA GLY A 293 -7.14 3.67 1.60
C GLY A 293 -5.78 3.34 1.01
N ILE A 294 -5.70 2.32 0.14
CA ILE A 294 -4.47 1.94 -0.57
C ILE A 294 -4.04 3.08 -1.51
N GLY A 295 -4.97 3.65 -2.28
CA GLY A 295 -4.67 4.78 -3.16
C GLY A 295 -4.20 6.02 -2.40
N GLY A 296 -4.83 6.33 -1.27
CA GLY A 296 -4.38 7.42 -0.39
C GLY A 296 -2.98 7.18 0.20
N ALA A 297 -2.67 5.94 0.59
CA ALA A 297 -1.33 5.56 1.08
C ALA A 297 -0.28 5.68 -0.04
N SER A 298 -0.60 5.20 -1.23
CA SER A 298 0.29 5.28 -2.39
C SER A 298 0.63 6.73 -2.76
N HIS A 299 -0.35 7.64 -2.73
CA HIS A 299 -0.12 9.07 -2.96
C HIS A 299 0.89 9.70 -1.95
N GLU A 300 1.01 9.12 -0.77
CA GLU A 300 1.96 9.55 0.26
C GLU A 300 3.28 8.74 0.22
N GLY A 301 3.52 8.01 -0.88
CA GLY A 301 4.73 7.20 -1.06
C GLY A 301 4.75 5.93 -0.22
N VAL A 302 3.59 5.40 0.18
CA VAL A 302 3.45 4.14 0.93
C VAL A 302 2.68 3.12 0.08
N LEU A 303 3.38 2.15 -0.46
CA LEU A 303 2.77 1.06 -1.23
C LEU A 303 2.32 -0.07 -0.30
N VAL A 304 1.05 -0.41 -0.36
CA VAL A 304 0.46 -1.52 0.42
C VAL A 304 0.00 -2.61 -0.54
N LYS A 305 0.56 -3.80 -0.43
CA LYS A 305 0.34 -4.92 -1.36
C LYS A 305 -1.03 -5.63 -1.23
N GLY A 306 -1.90 -5.15 -0.36
CA GLY A 306 -3.23 -5.73 -0.21
C GLY A 306 -4.05 -5.16 0.93
N SER A 307 -5.37 -5.31 0.86
CA SER A 307 -6.30 -4.85 1.89
C SER A 307 -6.11 -5.54 3.24
N ASN A 308 -5.66 -6.82 3.24
CA ASN A 308 -5.31 -7.55 4.45
C ASN A 308 -4.14 -6.90 5.22
N TYR A 309 -3.15 -6.35 4.50
CA TYR A 309 -2.00 -5.68 5.12
C TYR A 309 -2.40 -4.33 5.70
N LEU A 310 -3.31 -3.61 5.05
CA LEU A 310 -3.86 -2.37 5.58
C LEU A 310 -4.66 -2.63 6.87
N GLU A 311 -5.45 -3.72 6.93
CA GLU A 311 -6.13 -4.14 8.14
C GLU A 311 -5.14 -4.55 9.25
N THR A 312 -4.07 -5.29 8.91
CA THR A 312 -3.03 -5.71 9.85
C THR A 312 -2.29 -4.51 10.41
N MET A 313 -1.89 -3.56 9.55
CA MET A 313 -1.21 -2.32 9.94
C MET A 313 -2.05 -1.46 10.89
N ALA A 314 -3.36 -1.40 10.69
CA ALA A 314 -4.24 -0.67 11.60
C ALA A 314 -4.21 -1.20 13.04
N ARG A 315 -3.96 -2.51 13.21
CA ARG A 315 -3.88 -3.22 14.50
C ARG A 315 -2.46 -3.30 15.05
N THR A 316 -1.47 -2.73 14.38
CA THR A 316 -0.08 -2.77 14.81
C THR A 316 0.09 -2.02 16.14
N LYS A 317 0.75 -2.70 17.08
CA LYS A 317 1.10 -2.23 18.42
C LYS A 317 2.59 -2.38 18.72
N TYR A 318 3.27 -3.31 18.05
CA TYR A 318 4.69 -3.58 18.17
C TYR A 318 5.36 -3.18 16.86
N VAL A 319 6.42 -2.37 16.95
CA VAL A 319 7.25 -2.02 15.80
C VAL A 319 8.69 -2.38 16.12
N VAL A 320 9.24 -3.27 15.31
CA VAL A 320 10.60 -3.77 15.41
C VAL A 320 11.40 -3.21 14.24
N PHE A 321 12.51 -2.58 14.51
CA PHE A 321 13.39 -1.98 13.50
C PHE A 321 14.67 -2.77 13.36
N ASP A 322 15.13 -3.00 12.14
CA ASP A 322 16.56 -3.16 11.94
C ASP A 322 17.26 -1.83 12.18
N LYS A 323 18.54 -1.85 12.57
CA LYS A 323 19.31 -0.61 12.74
C LYS A 323 19.81 -0.09 11.40
N THR A 324 20.63 -0.89 10.71
CA THR A 324 21.45 -0.47 9.57
C THR A 324 20.59 -0.33 8.30
N GLY A 325 20.72 0.78 7.57
CA GLY A 325 19.90 1.03 6.38
C GLY A 325 18.43 1.40 6.68
N THR A 326 17.94 1.16 7.91
CA THR A 326 16.56 1.42 8.34
C THR A 326 16.44 2.67 9.18
N MET A 327 17.09 2.72 10.34
CA MET A 327 17.14 3.90 11.22
C MET A 327 18.38 4.73 10.99
N THR A 328 19.37 4.17 10.30
CA THR A 328 20.60 4.80 9.86
C THR A 328 20.68 4.83 8.35
N GLN A 329 21.57 5.65 7.80
CA GLN A 329 21.73 5.82 6.35
C GLN A 329 22.49 4.65 5.69
N GLY A 330 23.09 3.73 6.48
CA GLY A 330 24.00 2.71 5.98
C GLY A 330 25.31 3.32 5.44
N VAL A 331 25.53 4.60 5.68
CA VAL A 331 26.74 5.33 5.27
C VAL A 331 27.60 5.57 6.48
N PHE A 332 28.79 4.99 6.43
CA PHE A 332 29.79 5.20 7.45
C PHE A 332 30.46 6.56 7.25
N GLU A 333 30.48 7.39 8.28
CA GLU A 333 31.18 8.68 8.27
C GLU A 333 32.17 8.73 9.44
N VAL A 334 33.30 9.43 9.23
CA VAL A 334 34.25 9.75 10.27
C VAL A 334 33.57 10.72 11.24
N SER A 335 33.35 10.27 12.47
CA SER A 335 32.68 11.05 13.53
C SER A 335 33.66 11.67 14.54
N GLY A 336 34.89 11.22 14.54
CA GLY A 336 35.95 11.77 15.38
C GLY A 336 37.34 11.29 14.98
N VAL A 337 38.33 12.13 15.16
CA VAL A 337 39.74 11.78 14.94
C VAL A 337 40.49 12.10 16.23
N HIS A 338 41.05 11.06 16.86
CA HIS A 338 41.76 11.16 18.10
C HIS A 338 43.24 10.91 17.85
N HIS A 339 44.00 12.00 17.70
CA HIS A 339 45.42 11.97 17.40
C HIS A 339 46.28 11.89 18.70
N ASN A 340 47.42 11.25 18.58
CA ASN A 340 48.37 11.11 19.68
C ASN A 340 49.72 11.82 19.36
N THR A 341 50.36 11.41 18.26
CA THR A 341 51.73 11.84 17.92
C THR A 341 51.81 12.75 16.70
N MET A 342 50.74 12.96 15.97
CA MET A 342 50.67 13.74 14.73
C MET A 342 49.39 14.56 14.64
N PRO A 343 49.32 15.60 13.79
CA PRO A 343 48.10 16.36 13.57
C PRO A 343 46.96 15.49 13.00
N GLU A 344 45.72 15.88 13.30
CA GLU A 344 44.49 15.18 12.86
C GLU A 344 44.44 15.00 11.36
N GLU A 345 44.72 16.04 10.57
CA GLU A 345 44.72 15.97 9.10
C GLU A 345 45.74 14.95 8.57
N GLN A 346 46.90 14.88 9.20
CA GLN A 346 47.94 13.93 8.77
C GLN A 346 47.59 12.50 9.16
N LEU A 347 46.97 12.27 10.31
CA LEU A 347 46.49 10.98 10.73
C LEU A 347 45.42 10.44 9.74
N LEU A 348 44.49 11.31 9.37
CA LEU A 348 43.45 10.97 8.39
C LEU A 348 44.02 10.73 6.99
N GLU A 349 45.01 11.51 6.56
CA GLU A 349 45.73 11.31 5.31
C GLU A 349 46.39 9.93 5.24
N TYR A 350 47.17 9.57 6.28
CA TYR A 350 47.84 8.26 6.32
C TYR A 350 46.84 7.09 6.32
N ALA A 351 45.76 7.22 7.07
CA ALA A 351 44.71 6.20 7.10
C ALA A 351 44.02 6.06 5.72
N ALA A 352 43.65 7.19 5.09
CA ALA A 352 42.98 7.20 3.79
C ALA A 352 43.89 6.65 2.65
N LEU A 353 45.18 6.99 2.70
CA LEU A 353 46.16 6.48 1.74
C LEU A 353 46.42 4.99 1.95
N ALA A 354 46.61 4.49 3.18
CA ALA A 354 46.78 3.08 3.46
C ALA A 354 45.61 2.23 2.95
N GLU A 355 44.41 2.74 3.08
CA GLU A 355 43.14 2.08 2.70
C GLU A 355 42.69 2.39 1.25
N CYS A 356 43.57 2.99 0.42
CA CYS A 356 43.20 3.50 -0.91
C CYS A 356 42.81 2.42 -1.93
N SER A 357 43.22 1.18 -1.72
CA SER A 357 42.91 0.04 -2.59
C SER A 357 41.80 -0.87 -2.09
N SER A 358 41.33 -0.66 -0.85
CA SER A 358 40.25 -1.43 -0.28
C SER A 358 38.87 -0.91 -0.73
N SER A 359 37.99 -1.83 -1.09
CA SER A 359 36.58 -1.52 -1.43
C SER A 359 35.65 -1.49 -0.20
N HIS A 360 36.20 -1.71 0.98
CA HIS A 360 35.42 -1.79 2.22
C HIS A 360 34.73 -0.43 2.54
N PRO A 361 33.49 -0.43 3.04
CA PRO A 361 32.77 0.82 3.38
C PRO A 361 33.53 1.76 4.33
N ILE A 362 34.28 1.20 5.29
CA ILE A 362 35.15 1.95 6.19
C ILE A 362 36.24 2.69 5.41
N SER A 363 36.89 2.03 4.46
CA SER A 363 37.95 2.62 3.64
C SER A 363 37.42 3.77 2.79
N LYS A 364 36.24 3.59 2.17
CA LYS A 364 35.55 4.67 1.43
C LYS A 364 35.22 5.87 2.33
N SER A 365 34.82 5.63 3.58
CA SER A 365 34.53 6.69 4.54
C SER A 365 35.78 7.49 4.94
N LEU A 366 36.92 6.83 5.12
CA LEU A 366 38.20 7.48 5.37
C LEU A 366 38.64 8.33 4.18
N GLN A 367 38.54 7.79 2.97
CA GLN A 367 38.87 8.50 1.72
C GLN A 367 37.97 9.73 1.51
N LYS A 368 36.67 9.60 1.75
CA LYS A 368 35.69 10.71 1.69
C LYS A 368 35.99 11.79 2.71
N ALA A 369 36.33 11.41 3.94
CA ALA A 369 36.63 12.36 5.01
C ALA A 369 37.95 13.11 4.74
N TYR A 370 38.94 12.46 4.14
CA TYR A 370 40.17 13.12 3.69
C TYR A 370 39.89 14.21 2.66
N GLY A 371 38.92 14.02 1.74
CA GLY A 371 38.39 15.06 0.85
C GLY A 371 39.35 15.61 -0.20
N LYS A 372 40.58 15.08 -0.29
CA LYS A 372 41.60 15.45 -1.27
C LYS A 372 41.84 14.30 -2.23
N GLN A 373 42.47 14.59 -3.36
CA GLN A 373 42.80 13.55 -4.36
C GLN A 373 43.72 12.48 -3.74
N ILE A 374 43.36 11.23 -3.88
CA ILE A 374 44.16 10.09 -3.43
C ILE A 374 45.27 9.82 -4.48
N HIS A 375 46.49 10.12 -4.10
CA HIS A 375 47.70 9.85 -4.92
C HIS A 375 48.20 8.45 -4.63
N ARG A 376 47.77 7.47 -5.44
CA ARG A 376 48.14 6.04 -5.29
C ARG A 376 49.61 5.75 -5.52
N ASP A 377 50.31 6.61 -6.26
CA ASP A 377 51.75 6.57 -6.51
C ASP A 377 52.60 6.75 -5.23
N ARG A 378 52.02 7.36 -4.18
CA ARG A 378 52.64 7.51 -2.86
C ARG A 378 52.57 6.23 -2.01
N VAL A 379 51.77 5.23 -2.43
CA VAL A 379 51.49 4.03 -1.62
C VAL A 379 52.08 2.80 -2.26
N THR A 380 52.86 2.05 -1.51
CA THR A 380 53.48 0.80 -1.93
C THR A 380 53.27 -0.29 -0.86
N GLU A 381 53.53 -1.54 -1.23
CA GLU A 381 53.50 -2.70 -0.33
C GLU A 381 52.18 -2.81 0.46
N ILE A 382 51.05 -2.66 -0.24
CA ILE A 382 49.72 -2.79 0.38
C ILE A 382 49.40 -4.26 0.65
N GLU A 383 49.13 -4.59 1.90
CA GLU A 383 48.73 -5.94 2.34
C GLU A 383 47.44 -5.83 3.16
N GLU A 384 46.40 -6.49 2.71
CA GLU A 384 45.12 -6.57 3.44
C GLU A 384 45.12 -7.83 4.32
N LEU A 385 45.06 -7.63 5.63
CA LEU A 385 45.01 -8.70 6.64
C LEU A 385 43.56 -8.96 7.03
N SER A 386 43.01 -10.04 6.52
CA SER A 386 41.59 -10.40 6.70
C SER A 386 41.14 -10.34 8.17
N GLY A 387 40.09 -9.57 8.43
CA GLY A 387 39.50 -9.38 9.76
C GLY A 387 40.36 -8.56 10.73
N LYS A 388 41.44 -7.90 10.26
CA LYS A 388 42.32 -7.05 11.09
C LYS A 388 42.42 -5.63 10.53
N GLY A 389 42.67 -5.44 9.24
CA GLY A 389 42.88 -4.13 8.59
C GLY A 389 43.93 -4.21 7.48
N VAL A 390 44.54 -3.10 7.15
CA VAL A 390 45.48 -2.94 6.08
C VAL A 390 46.84 -2.44 6.60
N THR A 391 47.92 -2.95 6.02
CA THR A 391 49.28 -2.40 6.17
C THR A 391 49.76 -1.91 4.79
N ALA A 392 50.46 -0.79 4.75
CA ALA A 392 51.02 -0.22 3.52
C ALA A 392 52.24 0.65 3.83
N LYS A 393 53.00 1.00 2.82
CA LYS A 393 54.02 2.07 2.91
C LYS A 393 53.53 3.31 2.21
N VAL A 394 53.37 4.40 2.95
CA VAL A 394 53.01 5.73 2.44
C VAL A 394 54.27 6.60 2.45
N ASP A 395 54.67 7.10 1.29
CA ASP A 395 55.91 7.84 1.12
C ASP A 395 57.14 7.12 1.70
N GLY A 396 57.14 5.75 1.62
CA GLY A 396 58.16 4.90 2.19
C GLY A 396 58.08 4.64 3.68
N ILE A 397 57.11 5.26 4.41
CA ILE A 397 56.88 5.06 5.83
C ILE A 397 55.85 3.94 6.06
N PRO A 398 56.15 2.94 6.88
CA PRO A 398 55.16 1.91 7.23
C PRO A 398 53.96 2.48 7.95
N VAL A 399 52.75 2.20 7.44
CA VAL A 399 51.47 2.62 7.99
C VAL A 399 50.58 1.39 8.18
N ALA A 400 49.92 1.28 9.28
CA ALA A 400 48.92 0.24 9.54
C ALA A 400 47.60 0.91 10.01
N ALA A 401 46.51 0.57 9.34
CA ALA A 401 45.15 1.03 9.69
C ALA A 401 44.25 -0.17 9.90
N GLY A 402 43.59 -0.28 11.06
CA GLY A 402 42.72 -1.42 11.35
C GLY A 402 42.24 -1.48 12.80
N ASN A 403 41.69 -2.63 13.17
CA ASN A 403 41.14 -2.82 14.53
C ASN A 403 42.23 -3.15 15.58
N ALA A 404 41.79 -3.27 16.84
CA ALA A 404 42.70 -3.62 17.94
C ALA A 404 43.49 -4.94 17.73
N LYS A 405 42.93 -5.89 16.93
CA LYS A 405 43.65 -7.16 16.62
C LYS A 405 44.86 -6.89 15.73
N LEU A 406 44.78 -5.88 14.84
CA LEU A 406 45.93 -5.48 14.02
C LEU A 406 47.03 -4.88 14.88
N MET A 407 46.70 -3.99 15.82
CA MET A 407 47.70 -3.40 16.74
C MET A 407 48.40 -4.46 17.59
N LYS A 408 47.64 -5.41 18.10
CA LYS A 408 48.21 -6.59 18.85
C LYS A 408 49.10 -7.44 17.95
N TYR A 409 48.70 -7.69 16.70
CA TYR A 409 49.50 -8.47 15.75
C TYR A 409 50.83 -7.82 15.43
N LEU A 410 50.86 -6.49 15.36
CA LEU A 410 52.07 -5.69 15.09
C LEU A 410 52.85 -5.35 16.36
N ASN A 411 52.40 -5.82 17.53
CA ASN A 411 52.96 -5.48 18.86
C ASN A 411 53.04 -3.97 19.11
N VAL A 412 52.04 -3.22 18.65
CA VAL A 412 51.93 -1.77 18.91
C VAL A 412 51.02 -1.56 20.12
N GLU A 413 51.51 -0.88 21.13
CA GLU A 413 50.69 -0.42 22.25
C GLU A 413 49.68 0.64 21.77
N TYR A 414 48.40 0.48 22.04
CA TYR A 414 47.35 1.38 21.60
C TYR A 414 46.47 1.84 22.76
N SER A 415 45.86 2.98 22.63
CA SER A 415 44.90 3.51 23.61
C SER A 415 43.52 2.95 23.34
N GLU A 416 42.86 2.43 24.37
CA GLU A 416 41.46 2.03 24.26
C GLU A 416 40.59 3.28 24.14
N CYS A 417 39.67 3.29 23.21
CA CYS A 417 38.70 4.37 23.02
C CYS A 417 37.39 4.00 23.71
N GLU A 418 36.92 4.92 24.55
CA GLU A 418 35.64 4.75 25.24
C GLU A 418 34.45 5.22 24.40
N GLU A 419 34.67 5.88 23.27
CA GLU A 419 33.61 6.34 22.39
C GLU A 419 32.95 5.19 21.60
N THR A 420 31.72 5.43 21.21
CA THR A 420 30.90 4.42 20.52
C THR A 420 30.99 4.58 19.01
N GLY A 421 31.48 3.57 18.32
CA GLY A 421 31.65 3.51 16.86
C GLY A 421 32.61 2.39 16.48
N THR A 422 32.85 2.26 15.17
CA THR A 422 33.92 1.42 14.66
C THR A 422 35.23 2.20 14.78
N ILE A 423 36.16 1.65 15.56
CA ILE A 423 37.45 2.30 15.81
C ILE A 423 38.46 1.74 14.81
N VAL A 424 39.06 2.63 14.04
CA VAL A 424 40.22 2.36 13.19
C VAL A 424 41.45 2.93 13.88
N HIS A 425 42.25 2.05 14.47
CA HIS A 425 43.55 2.39 15.02
C HIS A 425 44.57 2.59 13.91
N VAL A 426 45.40 3.59 14.02
CA VAL A 426 46.44 3.90 13.05
C VAL A 426 47.80 3.89 13.73
N ALA A 427 48.71 3.13 13.13
CA ALA A 427 50.12 3.11 13.53
C ALA A 427 50.98 3.58 12.37
N VAL A 428 51.98 4.42 12.66
CA VAL A 428 52.91 4.98 11.70
C VAL A 428 54.32 4.74 12.19
N ASP A 429 55.21 4.21 11.35
CA ASP A 429 56.56 3.83 11.69
C ASP A 429 56.68 2.97 12.97
N GLY A 430 55.77 1.98 13.09
CA GLY A 430 55.71 1.09 14.24
C GLY A 430 55.22 1.71 15.57
N LYS A 431 54.79 2.98 15.58
CA LYS A 431 54.29 3.68 16.73
C LYS A 431 52.80 3.98 16.58
N TYR A 432 52.07 3.94 17.70
CA TYR A 432 50.64 4.29 17.70
C TYR A 432 50.46 5.79 17.45
N ALA A 433 49.79 6.12 16.36
CA ALA A 433 49.58 7.51 15.93
C ALA A 433 48.24 8.06 16.42
N GLY A 434 47.26 7.22 16.64
CA GLY A 434 45.92 7.60 17.08
C GLY A 434 44.85 6.63 16.58
N HIS A 435 43.60 7.07 16.70
CA HIS A 435 42.47 6.31 16.15
C HIS A 435 41.43 7.22 15.54
N ILE A 436 40.71 6.66 14.56
CA ILE A 436 39.62 7.31 13.86
C ILE A 436 38.33 6.60 14.22
N LEU A 437 37.35 7.37 14.68
CA LEU A 437 36.02 6.87 15.00
C LEU A 437 35.11 6.97 13.78
N ILE A 438 34.53 5.87 13.40
CA ILE A 438 33.59 5.79 12.29
C ILE A 438 32.24 5.34 12.83
N SER A 439 31.21 6.09 12.52
CA SER A 439 29.83 5.79 12.93
C SER A 439 28.88 5.82 11.75
N ASP A 440 27.86 4.99 11.82
CA ASP A 440 26.73 5.00 10.89
C ASP A 440 25.80 6.16 11.28
N LYS A 441 25.49 7.01 10.33
CA LYS A 441 24.70 8.23 10.54
C LYS A 441 23.21 7.92 10.66
N LEU A 442 22.56 8.47 11.68
CA LEU A 442 21.11 8.36 11.80
C LEU A 442 20.41 9.03 10.61
N LYS A 443 19.32 8.43 10.15
CA LYS A 443 18.48 9.05 9.12
C LYS A 443 17.86 10.35 9.65
N PRO A 444 17.67 11.33 8.77
CA PRO A 444 16.84 12.48 9.10
C PRO A 444 15.49 11.99 9.62
N HIS A 445 14.96 12.64 10.63
CA HIS A 445 13.66 12.33 11.22
C HIS A 445 13.51 10.97 11.94
N ALA A 446 14.55 10.12 12.07
CA ALA A 446 14.44 8.83 12.76
C ALA A 446 13.92 8.95 14.21
N LYS A 447 14.42 9.94 14.95
CA LYS A 447 13.93 10.24 16.31
C LYS A 447 12.47 10.72 16.34
N GLU A 448 12.09 11.55 15.37
CA GLU A 448 10.71 12.03 15.23
C GLU A 448 9.76 10.88 14.87
N ALA A 449 10.20 9.96 14.01
CA ALA A 449 9.43 8.77 13.63
C ALA A 449 9.06 7.92 14.86
N VAL A 450 10.02 7.63 15.73
CA VAL A 450 9.77 6.87 16.98
C VAL A 450 8.79 7.62 17.90
N ARG A 451 8.94 8.94 18.03
CA ARG A 451 7.99 9.78 18.79
C ARG A 451 6.58 9.73 18.20
N ASP A 452 6.45 9.83 16.88
CA ASP A 452 5.17 9.86 16.21
C ASP A 452 4.49 8.48 16.20
N LEU A 453 5.25 7.38 16.20
CA LEU A 453 4.75 6.04 16.45
C LEU A 453 4.14 5.90 17.85
N LYS A 454 4.80 6.41 18.88
CA LYS A 454 4.24 6.42 20.24
C LYS A 454 2.95 7.22 20.31
N LYS A 455 2.88 8.41 19.67
CA LYS A 455 1.64 9.19 19.55
C LYS A 455 0.55 8.44 18.76
N ALA A 456 0.93 7.67 17.76
CA ALA A 456 0.02 6.78 17.04
C ALA A 456 -0.41 5.56 17.87
N GLY A 457 -0.02 5.46 19.16
CA GLY A 457 -0.45 4.39 20.07
C GLY A 457 0.25 3.05 19.81
N ILE A 458 1.50 3.08 19.36
CA ILE A 458 2.40 1.94 19.41
C ILE A 458 2.87 1.78 20.85
N THR A 459 2.71 0.57 21.38
CA THR A 459 3.01 0.25 22.78
C THR A 459 4.44 -0.20 22.98
N LYS A 460 5.03 -0.85 21.97
CA LYS A 460 6.38 -1.39 22.07
C LYS A 460 7.17 -1.06 20.80
N THR A 461 8.33 -0.44 20.98
CA THR A 461 9.33 -0.19 19.93
C THR A 461 10.61 -0.94 20.28
N VAL A 462 11.12 -1.73 19.35
CA VAL A 462 12.27 -2.60 19.54
C VAL A 462 13.27 -2.35 18.41
N MET A 463 14.57 -2.41 18.71
CA MET A 463 15.62 -2.36 17.70
C MET A 463 16.42 -3.66 17.74
N LEU A 464 16.66 -4.28 16.58
CA LEU A 464 17.52 -5.44 16.41
C LEU A 464 18.76 -5.01 15.64
N THR A 465 19.95 -5.46 16.09
CA THR A 465 21.21 -5.13 15.40
C THR A 465 22.28 -6.18 15.66
N GLY A 466 23.19 -6.35 14.70
CA GLY A 466 24.43 -7.11 14.87
C GLY A 466 25.54 -6.33 15.59
N ASP A 467 25.35 -5.07 15.87
CA ASP A 467 26.36 -4.23 16.53
C ASP A 467 26.60 -4.64 17.99
N MET A 468 27.75 -4.23 18.52
CA MET A 468 28.08 -4.38 19.93
C MET A 468 27.05 -3.66 20.81
N LYS A 469 26.73 -4.25 21.96
CA LYS A 469 25.73 -3.78 22.91
C LYS A 469 25.85 -2.29 23.22
N ARG A 470 27.07 -1.78 23.45
CA ARG A 470 27.34 -0.38 23.81
C ARG A 470 26.88 0.60 22.70
N VAL A 471 27.11 0.26 21.43
CA VAL A 471 26.69 1.07 20.27
C VAL A 471 25.17 1.04 20.14
N ALA A 472 24.59 -0.15 20.24
CA ALA A 472 23.16 -0.36 20.15
C ALA A 472 22.38 0.41 21.23
N ASP A 473 22.82 0.34 22.49
CA ASP A 473 22.21 1.04 23.62
C ASP A 473 22.25 2.57 23.44
N LYS A 474 23.37 3.12 22.95
CA LYS A 474 23.49 4.57 22.67
C LYS A 474 22.49 5.01 21.60
N VAL A 475 22.43 4.31 20.47
CA VAL A 475 21.52 4.62 19.37
C VAL A 475 20.06 4.49 19.83
N ALA A 476 19.70 3.42 20.53
CA ALA A 476 18.34 3.23 21.03
C ALA A 476 17.91 4.34 21.99
N LYS A 477 18.82 4.77 22.88
CA LYS A 477 18.57 5.89 23.80
C LYS A 477 18.38 7.21 23.07
N GLU A 478 19.20 7.49 22.06
CA GLU A 478 19.10 8.70 21.23
C GLU A 478 17.79 8.77 20.46
N LEU A 479 17.36 7.65 19.87
CA LEU A 479 16.10 7.53 19.14
C LEU A 479 14.88 7.45 20.07
N GLY A 480 15.07 7.12 21.35
CA GLY A 480 13.99 6.89 22.30
C GLY A 480 13.25 5.58 22.10
N ILE A 481 13.93 4.55 21.57
CA ILE A 481 13.40 3.19 21.41
C ILE A 481 13.33 2.51 22.78
N GLY A 482 12.29 1.69 22.99
CA GLY A 482 12.01 1.10 24.30
C GLY A 482 12.90 -0.09 24.65
N GLU A 483 13.20 -0.95 23.70
CA GLU A 483 14.02 -2.17 23.87
C GLU A 483 15.03 -2.30 22.74
N VAL A 484 16.19 -2.88 23.05
CA VAL A 484 17.23 -3.14 22.04
C VAL A 484 17.87 -4.50 22.28
N TYR A 485 18.11 -5.21 21.19
CA TYR A 485 18.84 -6.47 21.17
C TYR A 485 20.01 -6.35 20.21
N SER A 486 21.19 -6.60 20.71
CA SER A 486 22.48 -6.38 20.04
C SER A 486 23.20 -7.72 19.79
N GLU A 487 24.27 -7.66 18.99
CA GLU A 487 25.15 -8.81 18.69
C GLU A 487 24.41 -10.00 18.05
N LEU A 488 23.31 -9.70 17.31
CA LEU A 488 22.46 -10.71 16.68
C LEU A 488 22.99 -11.10 15.31
N LEU A 489 23.06 -12.39 15.06
CA LEU A 489 23.18 -12.94 13.72
C LEU A 489 21.81 -12.90 12.99
N PRO A 490 21.77 -13.04 11.66
CA PRO A 490 20.50 -13.02 10.92
C PRO A 490 19.45 -14.03 11.44
N ALA A 491 19.89 -15.25 11.82
CA ALA A 491 19.00 -16.25 12.39
C ALA A 491 18.45 -15.85 13.78
N ASP A 492 19.28 -15.17 14.59
CA ASP A 492 18.87 -14.70 15.91
C ASP A 492 17.82 -13.58 15.82
N LYS A 493 17.88 -12.73 14.78
CA LYS A 493 16.86 -11.71 14.51
C LYS A 493 15.49 -12.37 14.25
N VAL A 494 15.46 -13.45 13.47
CA VAL A 494 14.22 -14.21 13.22
C VAL A 494 13.68 -14.79 14.52
N ALA A 495 14.51 -15.48 15.28
CA ALA A 495 14.11 -16.08 16.56
C ALA A 495 13.57 -15.02 17.54
N LYS A 496 14.20 -13.84 17.58
CA LYS A 496 13.75 -12.75 18.45
C LYS A 496 12.40 -12.17 18.01
N VAL A 497 12.14 -12.06 16.71
CA VAL A 497 10.81 -11.66 16.20
C VAL A 497 9.76 -12.73 16.56
N GLU A 498 10.08 -14.02 16.46
CA GLU A 498 9.17 -15.09 16.86
C GLU A 498 8.83 -15.02 18.36
N GLU A 499 9.82 -14.81 19.22
CA GLU A 499 9.60 -14.59 20.66
C GLU A 499 8.66 -13.40 20.93
N LEU A 500 8.85 -12.28 20.21
CA LEU A 500 8.00 -11.11 20.34
C LEU A 500 6.58 -11.35 19.79
N LEU A 501 6.43 -12.21 18.77
CA LEU A 501 5.13 -12.64 18.26
C LEU A 501 4.34 -13.49 19.27
N GLU A 502 5.03 -14.29 20.07
CA GLU A 502 4.41 -15.09 21.14
C GLU A 502 3.97 -14.24 22.34
N GLN A 503 4.71 -13.15 22.64
CA GLN A 503 4.42 -12.26 23.78
C GLN A 503 3.18 -11.38 23.57
N LYS A 504 2.79 -11.10 22.31
CA LYS A 504 1.67 -10.20 22.01
C LYS A 504 0.32 -10.92 22.09
N SER A 505 -0.77 -10.18 22.29
CA SER A 505 -2.12 -10.72 22.17
C SER A 505 -2.47 -10.99 20.69
N GLU A 506 -3.43 -11.90 20.43
CA GLU A 506 -3.88 -12.20 19.05
C GLU A 506 -4.43 -10.96 18.31
N LYS A 507 -4.99 -10.00 19.06
CA LYS A 507 -5.56 -8.78 18.49
C LYS A 507 -4.51 -7.75 18.11
N GLU A 508 -3.34 -7.81 18.73
CA GLU A 508 -2.21 -6.93 18.44
C GLU A 508 -1.34 -7.50 17.32
N LYS A 509 -0.73 -6.61 16.54
CA LYS A 509 0.09 -6.96 15.41
C LYS A 509 1.49 -6.37 15.54
N LEU A 510 2.47 -7.12 15.06
CA LEU A 510 3.87 -6.75 15.03
C LEU A 510 4.28 -6.40 13.60
N ALA A 511 4.82 -5.20 13.42
CA ALA A 511 5.49 -4.79 12.19
C ALA A 511 6.99 -4.89 12.35
N PHE A 512 7.66 -5.49 11.38
CA PHE A 512 9.11 -5.43 11.25
C PHE A 512 9.47 -4.46 10.13
N VAL A 513 10.44 -3.59 10.38
CA VAL A 513 10.92 -2.57 9.43
C VAL A 513 12.39 -2.82 9.14
N GLY A 514 12.73 -3.04 7.87
CA GLY A 514 14.08 -3.32 7.41
C GLY A 514 14.38 -2.75 6.04
N ASP A 515 15.61 -2.88 5.56
CA ASP A 515 16.04 -2.47 4.21
C ASP A 515 15.67 -3.50 3.13
N GLY A 516 15.30 -4.71 3.54
CA GLY A 516 14.80 -5.78 2.69
C GLY A 516 15.85 -6.66 2.01
N ILE A 517 17.11 -6.24 1.93
CA ILE A 517 18.16 -7.03 1.27
C ILE A 517 18.61 -8.18 2.19
N ASN A 518 18.96 -7.84 3.42
CA ASN A 518 19.45 -8.80 4.42
C ASN A 518 18.35 -9.34 5.32
N ASP A 519 17.25 -8.63 5.43
CA ASP A 519 16.17 -8.90 6.40
C ASP A 519 14.95 -9.60 5.79
N ALA A 520 15.00 -10.04 4.53
CA ALA A 520 13.89 -10.72 3.86
C ALA A 520 13.27 -11.88 4.67
N PRO A 521 14.05 -12.75 5.35
CA PRO A 521 13.48 -13.79 6.21
C PRO A 521 12.70 -13.22 7.41
N VAL A 522 13.17 -12.12 7.99
CA VAL A 522 12.55 -11.46 9.14
C VAL A 522 11.28 -10.72 8.72
N LEU A 523 11.34 -10.01 7.58
CA LEU A 523 10.18 -9.33 6.97
C LEU A 523 9.03 -10.31 6.72
N SER A 524 9.33 -11.47 6.15
CA SER A 524 8.33 -12.50 5.86
C SER A 524 7.75 -13.17 7.11
N ARG A 525 8.48 -13.15 8.22
CA ARG A 525 8.08 -13.82 9.48
C ARG A 525 7.18 -12.93 10.35
N ALA A 526 7.31 -11.63 10.29
CA ALA A 526 6.47 -10.68 11.03
C ALA A 526 4.98 -10.77 10.63
N ASP A 527 4.06 -10.23 11.45
CA ASP A 527 2.65 -10.07 11.01
C ASP A 527 2.55 -9.15 9.80
N ILE A 528 3.47 -8.19 9.68
CA ILE A 528 3.60 -7.31 8.52
C ILE A 528 5.07 -6.87 8.37
N GLY A 529 5.60 -7.08 7.18
CA GLY A 529 6.94 -6.62 6.79
C GLY A 529 6.87 -5.27 6.08
N ILE A 530 7.68 -4.31 6.52
CA ILE A 530 7.78 -2.97 5.93
C ILE A 530 9.20 -2.78 5.41
N ALA A 531 9.36 -2.59 4.11
CA ALA A 531 10.66 -2.27 3.51
C ALA A 531 10.84 -0.76 3.38
N MET A 532 12.05 -0.29 3.70
CA MET A 532 12.47 1.11 3.60
C MET A 532 13.26 1.33 2.32
N GLY A 533 13.05 2.51 1.66
CA GLY A 533 13.90 2.97 0.55
C GLY A 533 13.99 2.03 -0.65
N ALA A 534 12.95 1.25 -0.90
CA ALA A 534 12.99 0.09 -1.80
C ALA A 534 13.03 0.42 -3.29
N LEU A 535 13.16 1.69 -3.70
CA LEU A 535 13.17 2.08 -5.11
C LEU A 535 14.33 1.49 -5.93
N GLY A 536 15.32 0.86 -5.28
CA GLY A 536 16.44 0.20 -5.95
C GLY A 536 16.57 -1.29 -5.68
N SER A 537 15.77 -1.88 -4.79
CA SER A 537 15.90 -3.29 -4.38
C SER A 537 14.66 -4.12 -4.70
N ASP A 538 14.75 -4.89 -5.78
CA ASP A 538 13.68 -5.82 -6.19
C ASP A 538 13.39 -6.87 -5.10
N ALA A 539 14.43 -7.37 -4.43
CA ALA A 539 14.30 -8.33 -3.34
C ALA A 539 13.52 -7.75 -2.14
N ALA A 540 13.75 -6.47 -1.80
CA ALA A 540 13.01 -5.80 -0.74
C ALA A 540 11.54 -5.60 -1.11
N ILE A 541 11.28 -5.19 -2.35
CA ILE A 541 9.92 -5.05 -2.86
C ILE A 541 9.20 -6.39 -2.80
N GLU A 542 9.84 -7.50 -3.16
CA GLU A 542 9.20 -8.82 -3.18
C GLU A 542 8.89 -9.34 -1.77
N ALA A 543 9.83 -9.21 -0.85
CA ALA A 543 9.74 -9.77 0.51
C ALA A 543 8.79 -9.02 1.45
N ALA A 544 8.61 -7.71 1.27
CA ALA A 544 7.79 -6.88 2.15
C ALA A 544 6.31 -6.87 1.76
N ASP A 545 5.43 -6.63 2.73
CA ASP A 545 3.98 -6.44 2.56
C ASP A 545 3.63 -4.97 2.30
N VAL A 546 4.47 -4.08 2.81
CA VAL A 546 4.38 -2.62 2.64
C VAL A 546 5.75 -2.09 2.28
N VAL A 547 5.80 -1.21 1.31
CA VAL A 547 7.03 -0.61 0.80
C VAL A 547 6.94 0.91 0.97
N LEU A 548 7.92 1.49 1.64
CA LEU A 548 8.10 2.93 1.69
C LEU A 548 8.97 3.34 0.50
N MET A 549 8.42 4.20 -0.35
CA MET A 549 9.06 4.58 -1.62
C MET A 549 10.31 5.45 -1.41
N ASP A 550 10.30 6.26 -0.36
CA ASP A 550 11.42 7.04 0.11
C ASP A 550 12.02 6.44 1.39
N ASP A 551 13.10 7.04 1.82
CA ASP A 551 13.87 6.59 2.95
C ASP A 551 13.48 7.30 4.28
N ASP A 552 12.27 7.94 4.34
CA ASP A 552 11.81 8.66 5.53
C ASP A 552 11.07 7.75 6.53
N PRO A 553 11.64 7.45 7.70
CA PRO A 553 10.99 6.64 8.73
C PRO A 553 9.67 7.21 9.28
N LYS A 554 9.39 8.52 9.12
CA LYS A 554 8.12 9.14 9.53
C LYS A 554 6.92 8.53 8.82
N LYS A 555 7.11 8.03 7.61
CA LYS A 555 6.03 7.43 6.82
C LYS A 555 5.46 6.16 7.45
N ILE A 556 6.20 5.48 8.33
CA ILE A 556 5.69 4.33 9.08
C ILE A 556 4.50 4.75 9.96
N ALA A 557 4.66 5.82 10.73
CA ALA A 557 3.58 6.34 11.58
C ALA A 557 2.39 6.85 10.75
N LYS A 558 2.67 7.46 9.60
CA LYS A 558 1.65 7.93 8.65
C LYS A 558 0.87 6.76 8.05
N ALA A 559 1.55 5.70 7.61
CA ALA A 559 0.95 4.48 7.11
C ALA A 559 -0.02 3.83 8.12
N ILE A 560 0.38 3.75 9.40
CA ILE A 560 -0.47 3.25 10.48
C ILE A 560 -1.70 4.14 10.69
N ARG A 561 -1.57 5.47 10.63
CA ARG A 561 -2.70 6.41 10.76
C ARG A 561 -3.68 6.30 9.59
N ILE A 562 -3.17 6.19 8.36
CA ILE A 562 -3.98 5.97 7.15
C ILE A 562 -4.77 4.67 7.28
N SER A 563 -4.10 3.59 7.69
CA SER A 563 -4.71 2.28 7.88
C SER A 563 -5.83 2.31 8.93
N ARG A 564 -5.61 2.99 10.05
CA ARG A 564 -6.65 3.17 11.10
C ARG A 564 -7.82 4.01 10.63
N LYS A 565 -7.57 5.07 9.85
CA LYS A 565 -8.64 5.87 9.25
C LYS A 565 -9.47 5.03 8.29
N CYS A 566 -8.82 4.26 7.42
CA CYS A 566 -9.50 3.34 6.50
C CYS A 566 -10.39 2.35 7.26
N MET A 567 -9.85 1.68 8.28
CA MET A 567 -10.60 0.73 9.10
C MET A 567 -11.76 1.38 9.85
N ARG A 568 -11.61 2.61 10.33
CA ARG A 568 -12.70 3.38 10.94
C ARG A 568 -13.86 3.57 9.97
N ILE A 569 -13.55 4.01 8.73
CA ILE A 569 -14.55 4.20 7.67
C ILE A 569 -15.23 2.87 7.31
N VAL A 570 -14.48 1.77 7.23
CA VAL A 570 -15.06 0.42 7.04
C VAL A 570 -16.06 0.08 8.13
N TYR A 571 -15.72 0.26 9.40
CA TYR A 571 -16.62 0.00 10.51
C TYR A 571 -17.82 0.97 10.56
N GLU A 572 -17.62 2.26 10.27
CA GLU A 572 -18.70 3.23 10.12
C GLU A 572 -19.73 2.73 9.09
N ASN A 573 -19.26 2.30 7.91
CA ASN A 573 -20.14 1.78 6.87
C ASN A 573 -20.85 0.49 7.29
N ILE A 574 -20.17 -0.42 7.99
CA ILE A 574 -20.77 -1.68 8.48
C ILE A 574 -21.90 -1.38 9.46
N TYR A 575 -21.63 -0.61 10.52
CA TYR A 575 -22.62 -0.34 11.56
C TYR A 575 -23.78 0.50 11.05
N PHE A 576 -23.50 1.50 10.20
CA PHE A 576 -24.52 2.34 9.58
C PHE A 576 -25.45 1.52 8.68
N ALA A 577 -24.90 0.73 7.77
CA ALA A 577 -25.71 -0.08 6.85
C ALA A 577 -26.53 -1.15 7.58
N LEU A 578 -25.92 -1.88 8.53
CA LEU A 578 -26.63 -2.91 9.30
C LEU A 578 -27.70 -2.30 10.20
N GLY A 579 -27.40 -1.16 10.84
CA GLY A 579 -28.36 -0.49 11.72
C GLY A 579 -29.61 -0.02 10.99
N ILE A 580 -29.46 0.68 9.87
CA ILE A 580 -30.60 1.13 9.06
C ILE A 580 -31.38 -0.07 8.51
N LYS A 581 -30.69 -1.10 8.02
CA LYS A 581 -31.36 -2.30 7.50
C LYS A 581 -32.18 -3.02 8.59
N ALA A 582 -31.62 -3.17 9.79
CA ALA A 582 -32.36 -3.78 10.90
C ALA A 582 -33.67 -3.03 11.21
N VAL A 583 -33.60 -1.68 11.28
CA VAL A 583 -34.80 -0.86 11.49
C VAL A 583 -35.79 -1.02 10.34
N CYS A 584 -35.31 -0.94 9.08
CA CYS A 584 -36.20 -1.05 7.92
C CYS A 584 -36.85 -2.44 7.80
N LEU A 585 -36.13 -3.52 8.12
CA LEU A 585 -36.64 -4.89 8.13
C LEU A 585 -37.77 -5.05 9.17
N ILE A 586 -37.62 -4.49 10.38
CA ILE A 586 -38.64 -4.50 11.41
C ILE A 586 -39.87 -3.72 10.94
N LEU A 587 -39.70 -2.52 10.40
CA LEU A 587 -40.79 -1.71 9.86
C LEU A 587 -41.50 -2.38 8.69
N GLY A 588 -40.75 -3.08 7.81
CA GLY A 588 -41.30 -3.87 6.70
C GLY A 588 -42.14 -5.05 7.17
N ALA A 589 -41.66 -5.81 8.17
CA ALA A 589 -42.37 -6.93 8.75
C ALA A 589 -43.66 -6.49 9.45
N LEU A 590 -43.65 -5.32 10.11
CA LEU A 590 -44.82 -4.72 10.73
C LEU A 590 -45.82 -4.14 9.71
N GLY A 591 -45.44 -4.03 8.43
CA GLY A 591 -46.28 -3.45 7.37
C GLY A 591 -46.34 -1.92 7.38
N ILE A 592 -45.43 -1.26 8.10
CA ILE A 592 -45.30 0.21 8.14
C ILE A 592 -44.50 0.71 6.94
N ALA A 593 -43.45 -0.01 6.58
CA ALA A 593 -42.61 0.34 5.41
C ALA A 593 -43.27 -0.13 4.11
N ASN A 594 -43.32 0.76 3.14
CA ASN A 594 -43.73 0.45 1.77
C ASN A 594 -42.52 0.20 0.87
N MET A 595 -42.78 -0.23 -0.37
CA MET A 595 -41.74 -0.54 -1.34
C MET A 595 -40.83 0.66 -1.67
N TRP A 596 -41.34 1.91 -1.67
CA TRP A 596 -40.58 3.12 -1.89
C TRP A 596 -39.57 3.39 -0.76
N MET A 597 -39.99 3.17 0.48
CA MET A 597 -39.11 3.27 1.64
C MET A 597 -38.02 2.18 1.58
N ALA A 598 -38.37 0.98 1.13
CA ALA A 598 -37.42 -0.12 0.93
C ALA A 598 -36.33 0.24 -0.05
N ILE A 599 -36.70 0.78 -1.22
CA ILE A 599 -35.79 1.23 -2.26
C ILE A 599 -34.86 2.34 -1.74
N PHE A 600 -35.43 3.35 -1.06
CA PHE A 600 -34.67 4.44 -0.50
C PHE A 600 -33.66 3.95 0.56
N ALA A 601 -34.07 3.03 1.43
CA ALA A 601 -33.21 2.42 2.44
C ALA A 601 -32.06 1.60 1.81
N ASP A 602 -32.25 0.97 0.66
CA ASP A 602 -31.19 0.21 0.01
C ASP A 602 -30.26 1.11 -0.81
N VAL A 603 -30.79 1.84 -1.79
CA VAL A 603 -30.00 2.69 -2.70
C VAL A 603 -29.44 3.92 -1.98
N GLY A 604 -30.21 4.57 -1.11
CA GLY A 604 -29.76 5.76 -0.37
C GLY A 604 -28.62 5.41 0.60
N VAL A 605 -28.75 4.32 1.35
CA VAL A 605 -27.69 3.84 2.26
C VAL A 605 -26.42 3.48 1.49
N MET A 606 -26.57 2.84 0.33
CA MET A 606 -25.43 2.51 -0.53
C MET A 606 -24.69 3.78 -1.00
N VAL A 607 -25.41 4.79 -1.48
CA VAL A 607 -24.80 6.05 -1.92
C VAL A 607 -24.04 6.73 -0.78
N ILE A 608 -24.63 6.82 0.41
CA ILE A 608 -23.99 7.41 1.59
C ILE A 608 -22.73 6.61 1.96
N ALA A 609 -22.81 5.29 1.98
CA ALA A 609 -21.66 4.42 2.31
C ALA A 609 -20.52 4.55 1.28
N VAL A 610 -20.85 4.70 -0.01
CA VAL A 610 -19.86 4.94 -1.08
C VAL A 610 -19.21 6.30 -0.91
N LEU A 611 -19.97 7.36 -0.63
CA LEU A 611 -19.42 8.69 -0.37
C LEU A 611 -18.52 8.70 0.87
N ASN A 612 -18.90 7.97 1.93
CA ASN A 612 -18.06 7.81 3.11
C ASN A 612 -16.77 7.03 2.78
N ALA A 613 -16.83 5.99 1.95
CA ALA A 613 -15.66 5.23 1.51
C ALA A 613 -14.62 6.08 0.79
N ILE A 614 -15.05 7.01 -0.07
CA ILE A 614 -14.16 7.94 -0.80
C ILE A 614 -13.34 8.82 0.16
N ARG A 615 -13.82 9.09 1.38
CA ARG A 615 -13.06 9.86 2.39
C ARG A 615 -11.72 9.21 2.78
N ALA A 616 -11.55 7.91 2.52
CA ALA A 616 -10.30 7.21 2.76
C ALA A 616 -9.15 7.67 1.81
N LEU A 617 -9.47 8.28 0.67
CA LEU A 617 -8.48 8.89 -0.23
C LEU A 617 -7.82 10.15 0.36
N PHE A 618 -8.53 10.91 1.20
CA PHE A 618 -8.05 12.21 1.67
C PHE A 618 -7.17 12.04 2.91
N VAL A 619 -5.87 11.82 2.73
CA VAL A 619 -4.89 11.50 3.79
C VAL A 619 -3.88 12.61 4.08
N LYS A 620 -3.96 13.73 3.36
CA LYS A 620 -2.98 14.83 3.37
C LYS A 620 -2.74 15.48 4.76
N HIS A 621 -3.70 15.37 5.68
CA HIS A 621 -3.64 15.98 7.02
C HIS A 621 -3.54 14.97 8.16
N LEU A 622 -3.05 13.76 7.90
CA LEU A 622 -2.87 12.70 8.91
C LEU A 622 -1.47 12.68 9.50
#